data_be49e214b82e7c9aca14c50e7395c25a
#
_entry.id   be49e214b82e7c9aca14c50e7395c25a
#
_cell.length_a   1.000
_cell.length_b   1.000
_cell.length_c   1.000
_cell.angle_alpha   90.00
_cell.angle_beta   90.00
_cell.angle_gamma   90.00
#
_symmetry.space_group_name_H-M   'P 1'
#
loop_
_entity.id
_entity.type
_entity.pdbx_description
1 polymer ?
#
loop_
_entity_poly.entity_id
_entity_poly.type
_entity_poly.pdbx_seq_one_letter_code
_entity_poly.pdbx_strand_id
1 'polypeptide(L)'
;MWTVTLAAVCVLAVAAAAGAASFQPDVVKALETSKNLYVATKRKDGSQSAKAPIWFMYDGNAVYFSTAPESHKAKRIANGSPLYVWVGAENGPSFVGKAELVRDPAVAAMMAPVYDKKYWISWLGFFRPRPERVQAGKTVIVKVVPAE
;
A
#
# COMPACT_ATOMS: atom_id res chain seq x y z
N MET A 1 68.38 10.00 11.44
CA MET A 1 67.18 9.20 11.68
C MET A 1 65.95 10.02 11.27
N TRP A 2 65.30 9.63 10.23
CA TRP A 2 64.13 10.31 9.75
C TRP A 2 62.91 9.44 10.07
N THR A 3 62.07 9.89 10.98
CA THR A 3 60.84 9.24 11.34
C THR A 3 59.74 9.75 10.40
N VAL A 4 59.27 8.90 9.49
CA VAL A 4 58.11 9.18 8.64
C VAL A 4 56.85 8.78 9.44
N THR A 5 56.09 9.77 9.85
CA THR A 5 54.80 9.55 10.49
C THR A 5 53.72 9.35 9.39
N LEU A 6 53.27 8.13 9.23
CA LEU A 6 52.11 7.85 8.38
C LEU A 6 50.85 8.32 9.06
N ALA A 7 50.25 9.37 8.56
CA ALA A 7 48.91 9.78 8.97
C ALA A 7 47.89 8.89 8.22
N ALA A 8 47.25 7.99 8.93
CA ALA A 8 46.13 7.21 8.45
C ALA A 8 44.92 8.12 8.33
N VAL A 9 44.52 8.45 7.12
CA VAL A 9 43.28 9.13 6.82
C VAL A 9 42.15 8.07 6.86
N CYS A 10 41.41 8.01 7.96
CA CYS A 10 40.15 7.28 8.03
C CYS A 10 39.09 8.02 7.22
N VAL A 11 38.85 7.55 5.99
CA VAL A 11 37.67 7.97 5.21
C VAL A 11 36.47 7.27 5.84
N LEU A 12 35.71 7.99 6.67
CA LEU A 12 34.38 7.57 7.11
C LEU A 12 33.46 7.67 5.89
N ALA A 13 33.20 6.52 5.25
CA ALA A 13 32.12 6.40 4.30
C ALA A 13 30.79 6.51 5.06
N VAL A 14 30.19 7.68 5.05
CA VAL A 14 28.81 7.87 5.46
C VAL A 14 27.96 7.20 4.39
N ALA A 15 27.57 5.96 4.61
CA ALA A 15 26.50 5.34 3.85
C ALA A 15 25.23 6.13 4.15
N ALA A 16 24.83 6.98 3.22
CA ALA A 16 23.49 7.55 3.26
C ALA A 16 22.51 6.38 3.11
N ALA A 17 21.89 5.98 4.22
CA ALA A 17 20.76 5.09 4.17
C ALA A 17 19.68 5.82 3.35
N ALA A 18 19.43 5.34 2.12
CA ALA A 18 18.28 5.77 1.35
C ALA A 18 17.05 5.40 2.19
N GLY A 19 16.46 6.39 2.88
CA GLY A 19 15.24 6.18 3.67
C GLY A 19 14.14 5.69 2.74
N ALA A 20 13.43 4.62 3.14
CA ALA A 20 12.22 4.21 2.45
C ALA A 20 11.26 5.41 2.39
N ALA A 21 10.57 5.60 1.24
CA ALA A 21 9.58 6.64 1.09
C ALA A 21 8.49 6.46 2.16
N SER A 22 8.09 7.55 2.79
CA SER A 22 7.05 7.58 3.81
C SER A 22 5.85 8.37 3.35
N PHE A 23 4.68 8.09 3.95
CA PHE A 23 3.48 8.89 3.70
C PHE A 23 3.65 10.30 4.24
N GLN A 24 3.17 11.29 3.48
CA GLN A 24 3.12 12.67 3.93
C GLN A 24 2.19 12.82 5.14
N PRO A 25 2.43 13.78 6.06
CA PRO A 25 1.65 13.91 7.30
C PRO A 25 0.13 14.11 7.09
N ASP A 26 -0.28 14.84 6.06
CA ASP A 26 -1.68 15.04 5.70
C ASP A 26 -2.34 13.73 5.22
N VAL A 27 -1.60 12.93 4.47
CA VAL A 27 -2.03 11.61 4.02
C VAL A 27 -2.17 10.66 5.22
N VAL A 28 -1.21 10.64 6.13
CA VAL A 28 -1.27 9.81 7.35
C VAL A 28 -2.52 10.15 8.17
N LYS A 29 -2.75 11.44 8.42
CA LYS A 29 -3.93 11.89 9.16
C LYS A 29 -5.23 11.45 8.48
N ALA A 30 -5.30 11.58 7.17
CA ALA A 30 -6.46 11.15 6.40
C ALA A 30 -6.64 9.62 6.43
N LEU A 31 -5.56 8.84 6.33
CA LEU A 31 -5.60 7.38 6.43
C LEU A 31 -6.11 6.89 7.80
N GLU A 32 -5.75 7.58 8.86
CA GLU A 32 -6.17 7.24 10.23
C GLU A 32 -7.64 7.57 10.50
N THR A 33 -8.24 8.51 9.78
CA THR A 33 -9.58 9.04 10.06
C THR A 33 -10.62 8.71 9.00
N SER A 34 -10.21 8.32 7.80
CA SER A 34 -11.12 8.09 6.67
C SER A 34 -11.55 6.64 6.56
N LYS A 35 -12.74 6.41 6.02
CA LYS A 35 -13.29 5.07 5.79
C LYS A 35 -13.05 4.56 4.38
N ASN A 36 -12.91 5.44 3.41
CA ASN A 36 -12.76 5.08 2.01
C ASN A 36 -11.46 5.60 1.42
N LEU A 37 -10.92 4.83 0.49
CA LEU A 37 -9.98 5.32 -0.51
C LEU A 37 -10.67 5.38 -1.86
N TYR A 38 -10.17 6.26 -2.72
CA TYR A 38 -10.45 6.23 -4.15
C TYR A 38 -9.16 5.89 -4.86
N VAL A 39 -9.19 4.86 -5.69
CA VAL A 39 -7.99 4.34 -6.34
C VAL A 39 -8.16 4.30 -7.85
N ALA A 40 -7.07 4.53 -8.56
CA ALA A 40 -6.98 4.39 -10.00
C ALA A 40 -5.66 3.73 -10.38
N THR A 41 -5.65 3.11 -11.54
CA THR A 41 -4.47 2.45 -12.11
C THR A 41 -4.14 3.03 -13.48
N LYS A 42 -2.98 2.72 -14.01
CA LYS A 42 -2.55 3.13 -15.34
C LYS A 42 -2.98 2.08 -16.36
N ARG A 43 -3.72 2.51 -17.39
CA ARG A 43 -4.09 1.65 -18.53
C ARG A 43 -2.90 1.40 -19.46
N LYS A 44 -3.04 0.46 -20.38
CA LYS A 44 -2.00 0.15 -21.38
C LYS A 44 -1.61 1.34 -22.25
N ASP A 45 -2.57 2.21 -22.55
CA ASP A 45 -2.33 3.43 -23.35
C ASP A 45 -1.70 4.58 -22.56
N GLY A 46 -1.38 4.35 -21.26
CA GLY A 46 -0.79 5.33 -20.37
C GLY A 46 -1.79 6.22 -19.65
N SER A 47 -3.09 6.18 -19.99
CA SER A 47 -4.12 6.97 -19.32
C SER A 47 -4.45 6.39 -17.95
N GLN A 48 -4.93 7.27 -17.05
CA GLN A 48 -5.43 6.87 -15.75
C GLN A 48 -6.83 6.28 -15.88
N SER A 49 -7.10 5.19 -15.15
CA SER A 49 -8.46 4.63 -15.04
C SER A 49 -9.39 5.56 -14.26
N ALA A 50 -10.70 5.29 -14.33
CA ALA A 50 -11.65 5.91 -13.43
C ALA A 50 -11.28 5.58 -11.97
N LYS A 51 -11.60 6.52 -11.06
CA LYS A 51 -11.45 6.31 -9.63
C LYS A 51 -12.52 5.35 -9.13
N ALA A 52 -12.12 4.39 -8.30
CA ALA A 52 -13.03 3.44 -7.67
C ALA A 52 -12.93 3.56 -6.15
N PRO A 53 -14.06 3.64 -5.42
CA PRO A 53 -14.05 3.62 -3.96
C PRO A 53 -13.74 2.22 -3.45
N ILE A 54 -12.92 2.14 -2.40
CA ILE A 54 -12.58 0.88 -1.73
C ILE A 54 -12.49 1.06 -0.22
N TRP A 55 -12.70 -0.04 0.49
CA TRP A 55 -12.38 -0.17 1.91
C TRP A 55 -10.93 -0.58 2.08
N PHE A 56 -10.34 -0.21 3.20
CA PHE A 56 -8.91 -0.43 3.43
C PHE A 56 -8.57 -0.62 4.91
N MET A 57 -7.41 -1.20 5.15
CA MET A 57 -6.70 -1.17 6.43
C MET A 57 -5.42 -0.36 6.27
N TYR A 58 -5.11 0.45 7.26
CA TYR A 58 -3.83 1.13 7.41
C TYR A 58 -3.18 0.69 8.72
N ASP A 59 -1.97 0.16 8.66
CA ASP A 59 -1.25 -0.39 9.83
C ASP A 59 -0.15 0.53 10.38
N GLY A 60 -0.06 1.75 9.87
CA GLY A 60 1.00 2.71 10.19
C GLY A 60 2.17 2.68 9.18
N ASN A 61 2.32 1.63 8.38
CA ASN A 61 3.41 1.46 7.42
C ASN A 61 2.92 1.28 5.98
N ALA A 62 1.81 0.59 5.80
CA ALA A 62 1.25 0.27 4.50
C ALA A 62 -0.28 0.30 4.52
N VAL A 63 -0.86 0.43 3.35
CA VAL A 63 -2.29 0.32 3.11
C VAL A 63 -2.60 -1.03 2.48
N TYR A 64 -3.68 -1.66 2.91
CA TYR A 64 -4.12 -2.96 2.44
C TYR A 64 -5.58 -2.92 2.05
N PHE A 65 -5.90 -3.52 0.92
CA PHE A 65 -7.29 -3.77 0.53
C PHE A 65 -7.40 -5.10 -0.25
N SER A 66 -8.62 -5.62 -0.37
CA SER A 66 -8.88 -6.84 -1.13
C SER A 66 -9.56 -6.53 -2.46
N THR A 67 -9.28 -7.35 -3.46
CA THR A 67 -9.92 -7.27 -4.77
C THR A 67 -10.00 -8.66 -5.41
N ALA A 68 -10.83 -8.79 -6.46
CA ALA A 68 -10.86 -10.01 -7.26
C ALA A 68 -9.58 -10.12 -8.11
N PRO A 69 -8.96 -11.31 -8.21
CA PRO A 69 -7.73 -11.50 -8.99
C PRO A 69 -7.89 -11.19 -10.47
N GLU A 70 -9.08 -11.39 -11.01
CA GLU A 70 -9.42 -11.13 -12.42
C GLU A 70 -9.83 -9.68 -12.69
N SER A 71 -9.91 -8.82 -11.68
CA SER A 71 -10.24 -7.40 -11.86
C SER A 71 -9.20 -6.69 -12.73
N HIS A 72 -9.62 -5.66 -13.46
CA HIS A 72 -8.70 -4.82 -14.24
C HIS A 72 -7.60 -4.21 -13.34
N LYS A 73 -7.98 -3.81 -12.13
CA LYS A 73 -7.06 -3.27 -11.11
C LYS A 73 -5.96 -4.27 -10.77
N ALA A 74 -6.32 -5.51 -10.43
CA ALA A 74 -5.35 -6.55 -10.08
C ALA A 74 -4.43 -6.87 -11.25
N LYS A 75 -4.98 -7.01 -12.45
CA LYS A 75 -4.18 -7.28 -13.67
C LYS A 75 -3.20 -6.16 -13.98
N ARG A 76 -3.61 -4.90 -13.85
CA ARG A 76 -2.72 -3.75 -14.07
C ARG A 76 -1.62 -3.67 -13.04
N ILE A 77 -1.93 -3.91 -11.76
CA ILE A 77 -0.93 -3.98 -10.69
C ILE A 77 0.07 -5.11 -10.96
N ALA A 78 -0.40 -6.28 -11.35
CA ALA A 78 0.48 -7.41 -11.71
C ALA A 78 1.42 -7.06 -12.87
N ASN A 79 1.00 -6.18 -13.77
CA ASN A 79 1.79 -5.68 -14.89
C ASN A 79 2.63 -4.43 -14.56
N GLY A 80 2.76 -4.08 -13.29
CA GLY A 80 3.63 -3.00 -12.83
C GLY A 80 2.99 -1.61 -12.79
N SER A 81 1.66 -1.50 -12.91
CA SER A 81 0.98 -0.20 -12.76
C SER A 81 1.22 0.37 -11.37
N PRO A 82 1.53 1.67 -11.25
CA PRO A 82 1.39 2.36 -9.98
C PRO A 82 -0.08 2.40 -9.56
N LEU A 83 -0.33 2.63 -8.29
CA LEU A 83 -1.65 2.91 -7.76
C LEU A 83 -1.74 4.38 -7.38
N TYR A 84 -2.68 5.08 -7.99
CA TYR A 84 -3.02 6.47 -7.63
C TYR A 84 -4.09 6.41 -6.56
N VAL A 85 -3.87 7.11 -5.43
CA VAL A 85 -4.73 7.02 -4.25
C VAL A 85 -5.14 8.41 -3.79
N TRP A 86 -6.43 8.59 -3.53
CA TRP A 86 -7.02 9.74 -2.86
C TRP A 86 -7.72 9.24 -1.59
N VAL A 87 -7.49 9.91 -0.47
CA VAL A 87 -7.95 9.44 0.83
C VAL A 87 -9.17 10.21 1.28
N GLY A 88 -10.26 9.52 1.59
CA GLY A 88 -11.48 10.07 2.16
C GLY A 88 -12.46 10.67 1.16
N ALA A 89 -12.00 11.25 0.08
CA ALA A 89 -12.79 11.83 -0.99
C ALA A 89 -12.03 11.75 -2.32
N GLU A 90 -12.73 11.88 -3.43
CA GLU A 90 -12.11 11.86 -4.77
C GLU A 90 -11.09 12.97 -5.01
N ASN A 91 -11.18 14.05 -4.24
CA ASN A 91 -10.24 15.17 -4.24
C ASN A 91 -9.48 15.31 -2.91
N GLY A 92 -9.47 14.28 -2.09
CA GLY A 92 -8.77 14.25 -0.81
C GLY A 92 -7.25 14.24 -0.96
N PRO A 93 -6.53 14.21 0.17
CA PRO A 93 -5.08 14.03 0.16
C PRO A 93 -4.70 12.81 -0.67
N SER A 94 -3.69 12.95 -1.51
CA SER A 94 -3.34 11.94 -2.50
C SER A 94 -1.88 11.54 -2.45
N PHE A 95 -1.60 10.35 -2.93
CA PHE A 95 -0.25 9.85 -3.13
C PHE A 95 -0.20 8.87 -4.30
N VAL A 96 0.98 8.67 -4.85
CA VAL A 96 1.26 7.59 -5.77
C VAL A 96 1.87 6.44 -4.98
N GLY A 97 1.28 5.27 -5.08
CA GLY A 97 1.71 4.08 -4.37
C GLY A 97 2.38 3.05 -5.27
N LYS A 98 3.32 2.34 -4.70
CA LYS A 98 3.81 1.06 -5.22
C LYS A 98 2.90 -0.03 -4.66
N ALA A 99 2.19 -0.72 -5.53
CA ALA A 99 1.25 -1.77 -5.17
C ALA A 99 1.81 -3.15 -5.52
N GLU A 100 1.59 -4.10 -4.64
CA GLU A 100 1.89 -5.51 -4.88
C GLU A 100 0.71 -6.41 -4.53
N LEU A 101 0.57 -7.51 -5.25
CA LEU A 101 -0.44 -8.52 -4.98
C LEU A 101 0.11 -9.49 -3.92
N VAL A 102 -0.64 -9.65 -2.84
CA VAL A 102 -0.30 -10.54 -1.73
C VAL A 102 -1.33 -11.67 -1.65
N ARG A 103 -0.86 -12.90 -1.71
CA ARG A 103 -1.71 -14.09 -1.69
C ARG A 103 -1.59 -14.90 -0.40
N ASP A 104 -1.10 -14.26 0.66
CA ASP A 104 -0.95 -14.87 1.97
C ASP A 104 -2.26 -14.76 2.77
N PRO A 105 -2.89 -15.88 3.14
CA PRO A 105 -4.11 -15.87 3.96
C PRO A 105 -3.93 -15.18 5.32
N ALA A 106 -2.73 -15.18 5.88
CA ALA A 106 -2.44 -14.52 7.16
C ALA A 106 -2.66 -13.01 7.10
N VAL A 107 -2.45 -12.38 5.95
CA VAL A 107 -2.71 -10.94 5.76
C VAL A 107 -4.20 -10.66 5.83
N ALA A 108 -5.04 -11.47 5.19
CA ALA A 108 -6.50 -11.37 5.30
C ALA A 108 -6.98 -11.57 6.74
N ALA A 109 -6.38 -12.51 7.48
CA ALA A 109 -6.67 -12.74 8.89
C ALA A 109 -6.31 -11.52 9.76
N MET A 110 -5.24 -10.81 9.44
CA MET A 110 -4.85 -9.56 10.10
C MET A 110 -5.83 -8.43 9.78
N MET A 111 -6.34 -8.35 8.56
CA MET A 111 -7.25 -7.30 8.11
C MET A 111 -8.66 -7.44 8.69
N ALA A 112 -9.16 -8.66 8.87
CA ALA A 112 -10.54 -8.93 9.23
C ALA A 112 -11.00 -8.20 10.51
N PRO A 113 -10.29 -8.27 11.65
CA PRO A 113 -10.70 -7.55 12.87
C PRO A 113 -10.63 -6.02 12.72
N VAL A 114 -9.75 -5.50 11.89
CA VAL A 114 -9.67 -4.06 11.60
C VAL A 114 -10.92 -3.62 10.81
N TYR A 115 -11.32 -4.41 9.83
CA TYR A 115 -12.54 -4.15 9.06
C TYR A 115 -13.79 -4.24 9.94
N ASP A 116 -13.87 -5.19 10.86
CA ASP A 116 -14.99 -5.36 11.76
C ASP A 116 -15.20 -4.13 12.68
N LYS A 117 -14.09 -3.51 13.11
CA LYS A 117 -14.14 -2.28 13.90
C LYS A 117 -14.47 -1.04 13.08
N LYS A 118 -13.96 -0.98 11.86
CA LYS A 118 -14.03 0.20 10.99
C LYS A 118 -15.35 0.27 10.22
N TYR A 119 -15.87 -0.90 9.82
CA TYR A 119 -17.06 -1.03 8.97
C TYR A 119 -18.07 -1.95 9.63
N TRP A 120 -19.14 -1.39 10.18
CA TRP A 120 -20.13 -2.16 10.91
C TRP A 120 -20.77 -3.30 10.08
N ILE A 121 -20.92 -3.11 8.76
CA ILE A 121 -21.49 -4.13 7.87
C ILE A 121 -20.51 -5.32 7.65
N SER A 122 -19.22 -5.11 7.81
CA SER A 122 -18.21 -6.15 7.75
C SER A 122 -18.39 -7.16 8.88
N TRP A 123 -18.81 -6.70 10.05
CA TRP A 123 -19.15 -7.56 11.19
C TRP A 123 -20.23 -8.59 10.85
N LEU A 124 -21.17 -8.27 9.94
CA LEU A 124 -22.17 -9.21 9.44
C LEU A 124 -21.61 -10.18 8.37
N GLY A 125 -20.33 -10.13 8.06
CA GLY A 125 -19.67 -10.99 7.07
C GLY A 125 -19.64 -10.44 5.64
N PHE A 126 -20.22 -9.28 5.39
CA PHE A 126 -20.19 -8.63 4.08
C PHE A 126 -18.84 -7.91 3.87
N PHE A 127 -18.21 -8.13 2.70
CA PHE A 127 -16.97 -7.47 2.28
C PHE A 127 -15.77 -7.65 3.23
N ARG A 128 -15.89 -8.53 4.19
CA ARG A 128 -14.82 -8.87 5.13
C ARG A 128 -13.72 -9.64 4.41
N PRO A 129 -12.44 -9.27 4.57
CA PRO A 129 -11.35 -10.11 4.10
C PRO A 129 -11.40 -11.50 4.74
N ARG A 130 -11.31 -12.54 3.92
CA ARG A 130 -11.43 -13.93 4.37
C ARG A 130 -10.21 -14.73 3.96
N PRO A 131 -9.45 -15.28 4.92
CA PRO A 131 -8.26 -16.09 4.64
C PRO A 131 -8.55 -17.25 3.68
N GLU A 132 -9.67 -17.93 3.85
CA GLU A 132 -10.06 -19.06 3.02
C GLU A 132 -10.31 -18.67 1.55
N ARG A 133 -10.76 -17.46 1.29
CA ARG A 133 -10.93 -16.96 -0.09
C ARG A 133 -9.60 -16.62 -0.74
N VAL A 134 -8.65 -16.12 0.04
CA VAL A 134 -7.28 -15.86 -0.44
C VAL A 134 -6.59 -17.17 -0.75
N GLN A 135 -6.70 -18.15 0.13
CA GLN A 135 -6.13 -19.47 -0.07
C GLN A 135 -6.74 -20.19 -1.30
N ALA A 136 -8.04 -20.01 -1.54
CA ALA A 136 -8.74 -20.57 -2.69
C ALA A 136 -8.49 -19.81 -4.01
N GLY A 137 -7.71 -18.71 -3.99
CA GLY A 137 -7.44 -17.89 -5.16
C GLY A 137 -8.63 -17.04 -5.64
N LYS A 138 -9.67 -16.89 -4.82
CA LYS A 138 -10.88 -16.11 -5.13
C LYS A 138 -10.77 -14.64 -4.75
N THR A 139 -9.79 -14.29 -3.95
CA THR A 139 -9.49 -12.94 -3.51
C THR A 139 -7.98 -12.76 -3.44
N VAL A 140 -7.50 -11.60 -3.80
CA VAL A 140 -6.11 -11.19 -3.62
C VAL A 140 -6.06 -9.92 -2.79
N ILE A 141 -5.05 -9.80 -1.93
CA ILE A 141 -4.79 -8.59 -1.16
C ILE A 141 -3.83 -7.70 -1.95
N VAL A 142 -4.08 -6.42 -1.94
CA VAL A 142 -3.17 -5.41 -2.47
C VAL A 142 -2.52 -4.70 -1.29
N LYS A 143 -1.20 -4.73 -1.23
CA LYS A 143 -0.39 -3.97 -0.29
C LYS A 143 0.18 -2.76 -1.01
N VAL A 144 0.02 -1.59 -0.42
CA VAL A 144 0.44 -0.31 -1.01
C VAL A 144 1.35 0.43 -0.05
N VAL A 145 2.50 0.82 -0.55
CA VAL A 145 3.44 1.71 0.13
C VAL A 145 3.67 2.94 -0.74
N PRO A 146 4.11 4.08 -0.19
CA PRO A 146 4.43 5.24 -1.01
C PRO A 146 5.49 4.88 -2.06
N ALA A 147 5.31 5.34 -3.30
CA ALA A 147 6.34 5.28 -4.31
C ALA A 147 7.45 6.29 -3.99
N GLU A 148 8.71 5.93 -4.34
CA GLU A 148 9.86 6.82 -4.21
C GLU A 148 9.83 7.95 -5.25
#